data_ba2a7fde93e9032775cf8a74c81fad60
#
_entry.id   ba2a7fde93e9032775cf8a74c81fad60
#
_cell.length_a   1.000
_cell.length_b   1.000
_cell.length_c   1.000
_cell.angle_alpha   90.00
_cell.angle_beta   90.00
_cell.angle_gamma   90.00
#
_symmetry.space_group_name_H-M   'P 1'
#
loop_
_entity.id
_entity.type
_entity.pdbx_description
1 polymer ?
#
loop_
_entity_poly.entity_id
_entity_poly.type
_entity_poly.pdbx_seq_one_letter_code
_entity_poly.pdbx_strand_id
1 'polypeptide(L)'
;RNYPYKNGINFKIKPNNSFQILSTSNIEVTDNFESLALDEAEITANTNLSDFLKLNDISYEEEKDLIQELNIRKNGRLIRRKSQLKKDIDFFKFIFSNGFKGISLIDSCHNNGKRVMVTLEVTDKTYKMAEFLEKRMK
;
A
#
# COMPACT_ATOMS: atom_id res chain seq x y z
N ARG A 1 -3.61 -21.04 7.44
CA ARG A 1 -2.22 -20.59 7.22
C ARG A 1 -2.01 -19.19 7.79
N ASN A 2 -0.79 -18.91 8.21
CA ASN A 2 -0.43 -17.55 8.63
C ASN A 2 -0.20 -16.70 7.39
N TYR A 3 -0.93 -15.58 7.29
CA TYR A 3 -0.77 -14.68 6.18
C TYR A 3 0.60 -13.98 6.29
N PRO A 4 1.43 -13.99 5.22
CA PRO A 4 2.81 -13.51 5.32
C PRO A 4 2.96 -11.98 5.35
N TYR A 5 1.89 -11.24 5.03
CA TYR A 5 1.95 -9.78 4.92
C TYR A 5 1.25 -9.12 6.10
N LYS A 6 1.86 -8.06 6.62
CA LYS A 6 1.30 -7.28 7.74
C LYS A 6 0.30 -6.26 7.23
N ASN A 7 -0.77 -6.05 7.99
CA ASN A 7 -1.81 -5.09 7.64
C ASN A 7 -1.23 -3.67 7.50
N GLY A 8 -1.83 -2.90 6.59
CA GLY A 8 -1.43 -1.51 6.33
C GLY A 8 -0.41 -1.37 5.22
N ILE A 9 0.31 -0.24 5.24
CA ILE A 9 1.32 0.07 4.24
C ILE A 9 2.70 -0.33 4.74
N ASN A 10 3.40 -1.14 3.95
CA ASN A 10 4.78 -1.54 4.21
C ASN A 10 5.61 -1.21 2.98
N PHE A 11 6.81 -0.68 3.15
CA PHE A 11 7.63 -0.36 2.00
C PHE A 11 9.12 -0.53 2.28
N LYS A 12 9.89 -0.68 1.21
CA LYS A 12 11.35 -0.73 1.24
C LYS A 12 11.89 0.10 0.09
N ILE A 13 12.95 0.87 0.36
CA ILE A 13 13.69 1.60 -0.64
C ILE A 13 15.15 1.16 -0.52
N LYS A 14 15.72 0.69 -1.63
CA LYS A 14 17.13 0.26 -1.66
C LYS A 14 18.02 1.43 -2.13
N PRO A 15 19.33 1.39 -1.83
CA PRO A 15 20.23 2.47 -2.24
C PRO A 15 20.24 2.77 -3.74
N ASN A 16 19.93 1.78 -4.58
CA ASN A 16 19.84 1.96 -6.03
C ASN A 16 18.49 2.50 -6.50
N ASN A 17 17.65 2.98 -5.56
CA ASN A 17 16.31 3.50 -5.81
C ASN A 17 15.30 2.44 -6.30
N SER A 18 15.62 1.16 -6.19
CA SER A 18 14.61 0.11 -6.30
C SER A 18 13.67 0.21 -5.11
N PHE A 19 12.39 -0.07 -5.31
CA PHE A 19 11.44 0.01 -4.21
C PHE A 19 10.38 -1.09 -4.31
N GLN A 20 9.76 -1.34 -3.17
CA GLN A 20 8.60 -2.22 -3.06
C GLN A 20 7.63 -1.58 -2.08
N ILE A 21 6.38 -1.43 -2.48
CA ILE A 21 5.32 -0.96 -1.61
C ILE A 21 4.27 -2.06 -1.55
N LEU A 22 3.89 -2.43 -0.32
CA LEU A 22 2.83 -3.42 -0.09
C LEU A 22 1.71 -2.74 0.67
N SER A 23 0.49 -2.96 0.20
CA SER A 23 -0.70 -2.50 0.90
C SER A 23 -1.57 -3.72 1.19
N THR A 24 -1.76 -4.00 2.47
CA THR A 24 -2.53 -5.16 2.93
C THR A 24 -3.72 -4.67 3.73
N SER A 25 -4.88 -5.20 3.40
CA SER A 25 -6.10 -4.97 4.17
C SER A 25 -6.65 -6.29 4.70
N ASN A 26 -7.38 -6.21 5.80
CA ASN A 26 -7.96 -7.34 6.50
C ASN A 26 -9.38 -6.94 6.88
N ILE A 27 -10.35 -7.56 6.24
CA ILE A 27 -11.78 -7.20 6.37
C ILE A 27 -12.56 -8.38 6.95
N GLU A 28 -13.41 -8.07 7.91
CA GLU A 28 -14.32 -9.06 8.49
C GLU A 28 -15.41 -9.40 7.49
N VAL A 29 -15.68 -10.71 7.34
CA VAL A 29 -16.78 -11.20 6.51
C VAL A 29 -18.08 -11.04 7.28
N THR A 30 -19.06 -10.37 6.69
CA THR A 30 -20.38 -10.17 7.27
C THR A 30 -21.41 -11.00 6.50
N ASP A 31 -22.25 -11.72 7.22
CA ASP A 31 -23.37 -12.50 6.64
C ASP A 31 -22.91 -13.48 5.54
N ASN A 32 -21.69 -14.04 5.68
CA ASN A 32 -21.13 -15.02 4.74
C ASN A 32 -20.88 -14.49 3.32
N PHE A 33 -20.83 -13.17 3.13
CA PHE A 33 -20.54 -12.56 1.83
C PHE A 33 -19.04 -12.38 1.63
N GLU A 34 -18.32 -13.48 1.39
CA GLU A 34 -16.87 -13.44 1.21
C GLU A 34 -16.44 -12.64 -0.02
N SER A 35 -17.19 -12.74 -1.13
CA SER A 35 -16.84 -12.00 -2.34
C SER A 35 -16.94 -10.48 -2.14
N LEU A 36 -17.94 -10.02 -1.39
CA LEU A 36 -18.07 -8.60 -1.04
C LEU A 36 -16.93 -8.15 -0.14
N ALA A 37 -16.54 -8.99 0.82
CA ALA A 37 -15.41 -8.70 1.71
C ALA A 37 -14.11 -8.61 0.94
N LEU A 38 -13.88 -9.48 -0.06
CA LEU A 38 -12.69 -9.42 -0.92
C LEU A 38 -12.65 -8.12 -1.72
N ASP A 39 -13.78 -7.72 -2.32
CA ASP A 39 -13.87 -6.47 -3.06
C ASP A 39 -13.58 -5.27 -2.15
N GLU A 40 -14.18 -5.27 -0.95
CA GLU A 40 -13.94 -4.22 0.04
C GLU A 40 -12.49 -4.17 0.47
N ALA A 41 -11.86 -5.34 0.68
CA ALA A 41 -10.46 -5.41 1.06
C ALA A 41 -9.56 -4.84 -0.03
N GLU A 42 -9.85 -5.14 -1.29
CA GLU A 42 -9.07 -4.62 -2.42
C GLU A 42 -9.24 -3.10 -2.55
N ILE A 43 -10.47 -2.61 -2.42
CA ILE A 43 -10.75 -1.17 -2.44
C ILE A 43 -10.01 -0.46 -1.30
N THR A 44 -10.07 -1.03 -0.10
CA THR A 44 -9.39 -0.48 1.07
C THR A 44 -7.88 -0.41 0.87
N ALA A 45 -7.28 -1.48 0.33
CA ALA A 45 -5.85 -1.50 0.06
C ALA A 45 -5.46 -0.43 -0.99
N ASN A 46 -6.27 -0.25 -2.03
CA ASN A 46 -6.06 0.80 -3.04
C ASN A 46 -6.20 2.20 -2.43
N THR A 47 -7.21 2.40 -1.59
CA THR A 47 -7.43 3.68 -0.91
C THR A 47 -6.23 4.04 -0.03
N ASN A 48 -5.70 3.06 0.70
CA ASN A 48 -4.53 3.27 1.56
C ASN A 48 -3.30 3.70 0.74
N LEU A 49 -3.10 3.10 -0.44
CA LEU A 49 -2.03 3.55 -1.34
C LEU A 49 -2.19 5.01 -1.73
N SER A 50 -3.40 5.42 -2.11
CA SER A 50 -3.68 6.81 -2.48
C SER A 50 -3.47 7.76 -1.30
N ASP A 51 -3.94 7.40 -0.13
CA ASP A 51 -3.80 8.21 1.08
C ASP A 51 -2.34 8.34 1.50
N PHE A 52 -1.54 7.31 1.28
CA PHE A 52 -0.11 7.33 1.56
C PHE A 52 0.60 8.51 0.86
N LEU A 53 0.23 8.80 -0.38
CA LEU A 53 0.83 9.91 -1.13
C LEU A 53 0.44 11.29 -0.60
N LYS A 54 -0.64 11.38 0.17
CA LYS A 54 -1.14 12.66 0.69
C LYS A 54 -0.45 13.08 1.99
N LEU A 55 0.34 12.22 2.62
CA LEU A 55 0.96 12.49 3.91
C LEU A 55 1.82 13.75 3.92
N ASN A 56 2.43 14.08 2.79
CA ASN A 56 3.29 15.25 2.69
C ASN A 56 2.53 16.59 2.71
N ASP A 57 1.22 16.56 2.47
CA ASP A 57 0.40 17.77 2.35
C ASP A 57 -0.37 18.10 3.63
N ILE A 58 -0.15 17.38 4.71
CA ILE A 58 -0.91 17.53 5.95
C ILE A 58 -0.03 17.97 7.10
N SER A 59 -0.66 18.46 8.18
CA SER A 59 0.05 18.88 9.39
C SER A 59 0.69 17.70 10.11
N TYR A 60 1.63 18.00 11.03
CA TYR A 60 2.31 16.96 11.81
C TYR A 60 1.33 16.07 12.58
N GLU A 61 0.32 16.69 13.19
CA GLU A 61 -0.67 15.95 13.98
C GLU A 61 -1.55 15.07 13.11
N GLU A 62 -2.01 15.59 11.98
CA GLU A 62 -2.78 14.83 11.01
C GLU A 62 -1.95 13.68 10.41
N GLU A 63 -0.67 13.95 10.13
CA GLU A 63 0.27 12.94 9.65
C GLU A 63 0.42 11.80 10.65
N LYS A 64 0.57 12.14 11.95
CA LYS A 64 0.70 11.15 13.01
C LYS A 64 -0.54 10.25 13.09
N ASP A 65 -1.72 10.85 13.04
CA ASP A 65 -2.98 10.12 13.11
C ASP A 65 -3.15 9.23 11.88
N LEU A 66 -2.82 9.73 10.70
CA LEU A 66 -2.92 8.97 9.46
C LEU A 66 -1.93 7.80 9.42
N ILE A 67 -0.72 7.98 9.94
CA ILE A 67 0.26 6.90 10.06
C ILE A 67 -0.29 5.77 10.93
N GLN A 68 -0.93 6.11 12.05
CA GLN A 68 -1.55 5.11 12.90
C GLN A 68 -2.68 4.38 12.18
N GLU A 69 -3.51 5.11 11.47
CA GLU A 69 -4.63 4.54 10.71
C GLU A 69 -4.15 3.62 9.58
N LEU A 70 -3.15 4.05 8.83
CA LEU A 70 -2.59 3.29 7.72
C LEU A 70 -1.65 2.17 8.16
N ASN A 71 -1.21 2.19 9.42
CA ASN A 71 -0.21 1.24 9.93
C ASN A 71 1.05 1.21 9.08
N ILE A 72 1.60 2.37 8.76
CA ILE A 72 2.78 2.48 7.91
C ILE A 72 3.99 1.87 8.61
N ARG A 73 4.69 0.98 7.91
CA ARG A 73 5.88 0.31 8.44
C ARG A 73 7.01 0.34 7.43
N LYS A 74 8.22 0.36 7.95
CA LYS A 74 9.43 0.23 7.15
C LYS A 74 10.21 -0.97 7.68
N ASN A 75 10.50 -1.94 6.81
CA ASN A 75 11.21 -3.18 7.19
C ASN A 75 10.51 -3.91 8.35
N GLY A 76 9.18 -3.90 8.37
CA GLY A 76 8.39 -4.56 9.41
C GLY A 76 8.27 -3.77 10.71
N ARG A 77 8.83 -2.56 10.79
CA ARG A 77 8.77 -1.71 11.98
C ARG A 77 7.96 -0.46 11.69
N LEU A 78 7.16 -0.02 12.68
CA LEU A 78 6.40 1.20 12.55
C LEU A 78 7.37 2.39 12.42
N ILE A 79 7.13 3.25 11.44
CA ILE A 79 7.95 4.43 11.22
C ILE A 79 7.63 5.45 12.29
N ARG A 80 8.66 5.86 13.07
CA ARG A 80 8.48 6.79 14.18
C ARG A 80 9.13 8.15 13.93
N ARG A 81 10.13 8.22 13.05
CA ARG A 81 10.83 9.46 12.78
C ARG A 81 10.17 10.20 11.62
N LYS A 82 9.60 11.35 11.94
CA LYS A 82 8.94 12.20 10.96
C LYS A 82 9.85 12.56 9.78
N SER A 83 11.11 12.93 10.06
CA SER A 83 12.05 13.36 9.03
C SER A 83 12.36 12.24 8.03
N GLN A 84 12.53 11.00 8.53
CA GLN A 84 12.78 9.86 7.65
C GLN A 84 11.54 9.52 6.82
N LEU A 85 10.38 9.51 7.45
CA LEU A 85 9.11 9.26 6.75
C LEU A 85 8.89 10.28 5.65
N LYS A 86 9.15 11.56 5.95
CA LYS A 86 8.96 12.63 4.99
C LYS A 86 9.86 12.47 3.76
N LYS A 87 11.12 12.09 3.97
CA LYS A 87 12.05 11.83 2.86
C LYS A 87 11.55 10.68 1.98
N ASP A 88 11.10 9.61 2.59
CA ASP A 88 10.60 8.44 1.87
C ASP A 88 9.34 8.79 1.08
N ILE A 89 8.42 9.54 1.68
CA ILE A 89 7.20 9.98 1.02
C ILE A 89 7.51 10.94 -0.13
N ASP A 90 8.42 11.89 0.06
CA ASP A 90 8.83 12.81 -0.99
C ASP A 90 9.42 12.07 -2.19
N PHE A 91 10.22 11.04 -1.92
CA PHE A 91 10.77 10.17 -2.96
C PHE A 91 9.64 9.48 -3.75
N PHE A 92 8.69 8.90 -3.04
CA PHE A 92 7.56 8.23 -3.69
C PHE A 92 6.66 9.21 -4.44
N LYS A 93 6.41 10.40 -3.89
CA LYS A 93 5.61 11.43 -4.57
C LYS A 93 6.28 11.90 -5.86
N PHE A 94 7.60 12.03 -5.85
CA PHE A 94 8.35 12.37 -7.06
C PHE A 94 8.16 11.30 -8.14
N ILE A 95 8.30 10.03 -7.77
CA ILE A 95 8.14 8.92 -8.71
C ILE A 95 6.69 8.79 -9.18
N PHE A 96 5.74 8.90 -8.26
CA PHE A 96 4.31 8.67 -8.53
C PHE A 96 3.54 9.98 -8.76
N SER A 97 4.16 10.96 -9.42
CA SER A 97 3.52 12.27 -9.65
C SER A 97 2.18 12.15 -10.36
N ASN A 98 1.96 11.09 -11.13
CA ASN A 98 0.72 10.80 -11.84
C ASN A 98 -0.07 9.67 -11.18
N GLY A 99 0.16 9.42 -9.89
CA GLY A 99 -0.49 8.35 -9.15
C GLY A 99 0.24 7.02 -9.26
N PHE A 100 -0.28 6.01 -8.59
CA PHE A 100 0.29 4.68 -8.64
C PHE A 100 -0.06 3.99 -9.95
N LYS A 101 0.92 3.29 -10.52
CA LYS A 101 0.77 2.46 -11.72
C LYS A 101 1.42 1.11 -11.46
N GLY A 102 0.96 0.10 -12.18
CA GLY A 102 1.53 -1.24 -12.05
C GLY A 102 1.18 -1.90 -10.73
N ILE A 103 -0.02 -1.61 -10.21
CA ILE A 103 -0.51 -2.25 -8.99
C ILE A 103 -0.88 -3.69 -9.32
N SER A 104 -0.33 -4.63 -8.56
CA SER A 104 -0.58 -6.06 -8.74
C SER A 104 -1.16 -6.65 -7.48
N LEU A 105 -2.20 -7.48 -7.62
CA LEU A 105 -2.70 -8.31 -6.54
C LEU A 105 -1.75 -9.50 -6.40
N ILE A 106 -1.02 -9.59 -5.29
CA ILE A 106 -0.01 -10.65 -5.12
C ILE A 106 -0.46 -11.77 -4.20
N ASP A 107 -1.42 -11.52 -3.34
CA ASP A 107 -1.94 -12.55 -2.46
C ASP A 107 -3.32 -12.19 -1.94
N SER A 108 -4.12 -13.20 -1.68
CA SER A 108 -5.38 -13.06 -0.97
C SER A 108 -5.62 -14.33 -0.16
N CYS A 109 -6.35 -14.21 0.93
CA CYS A 109 -6.56 -15.32 1.85
C CYS A 109 -7.91 -15.18 2.54
N HIS A 110 -8.54 -16.34 2.72
CA HIS A 110 -9.77 -16.46 3.53
C HIS A 110 -9.41 -17.15 4.83
N ASN A 111 -9.81 -16.59 5.93
CA ASN A 111 -9.56 -17.21 7.24
C ASN A 111 -10.87 -17.76 7.79
N ASN A 112 -11.15 -19.03 7.46
CA ASN A 112 -12.32 -19.80 7.94
C ASN A 112 -13.66 -19.06 7.73
N GLY A 113 -13.78 -18.32 6.62
CA GLY A 113 -15.01 -17.58 6.31
C GLY A 113 -15.27 -16.39 7.21
N LYS A 114 -14.35 -16.04 8.11
CA LYS A 114 -14.52 -14.93 9.06
C LYS A 114 -13.85 -13.65 8.61
N ARG A 115 -12.70 -13.76 7.99
CA ARG A 115 -11.93 -12.61 7.52
C ARG A 115 -11.32 -12.91 6.17
N VAL A 116 -11.11 -11.86 5.39
CA VAL A 116 -10.38 -11.94 4.13
C VAL A 116 -9.24 -10.95 4.18
N MET A 117 -8.12 -11.32 3.57
CA MET A 117 -6.93 -10.49 3.49
C MET A 117 -6.53 -10.36 2.04
N VAL A 118 -6.14 -9.15 1.65
CA VAL A 118 -5.70 -8.85 0.28
C VAL A 118 -4.43 -8.02 0.37
N THR A 119 -3.44 -8.36 -0.45
CA THR A 119 -2.20 -7.59 -0.55
C THR A 119 -1.97 -7.15 -1.98
N LEU A 120 -1.80 -5.84 -2.14
CA LEU A 120 -1.44 -5.21 -3.41
C LEU A 120 0.04 -4.80 -3.35
N GLU A 121 0.70 -4.87 -4.49
CA GLU A 121 2.13 -4.54 -4.59
C GLU A 121 2.37 -3.55 -5.73
N VAL A 122 3.26 -2.59 -5.48
CA VAL A 122 3.85 -1.75 -6.52
C VAL A 122 5.36 -1.80 -6.36
N THR A 123 6.07 -2.12 -7.43
CA THR A 123 7.53 -2.12 -7.44
C THR A 123 8.02 -1.21 -8.55
N ASP A 124 9.32 -0.86 -8.50
CA ASP A 124 9.94 -0.09 -9.59
C ASP A 124 9.77 -0.79 -10.93
N LYS A 125 9.83 -2.11 -10.94
CA LYS A 125 9.66 -2.90 -12.17
C LYS A 125 8.24 -2.85 -12.72
N THR A 126 7.25 -3.06 -11.87
CA THR A 126 5.85 -3.04 -12.30
C THR A 126 5.43 -1.63 -12.71
N TYR A 127 5.92 -0.61 -12.02
CA TYR A 127 5.65 0.77 -12.36
C TYR A 127 6.22 1.14 -13.75
N LYS A 128 7.49 0.77 -13.99
CA LYS A 128 8.13 1.04 -15.29
C LYS A 128 7.45 0.31 -16.42
N MET A 129 7.03 -0.93 -16.18
CA MET A 129 6.30 -1.70 -17.19
C MET A 129 4.96 -1.05 -17.50
N ALA A 130 4.24 -0.57 -16.50
CA ALA A 130 2.96 0.11 -16.69
C ALA A 130 3.14 1.41 -17.49
N GLU A 131 4.18 2.19 -17.19
CA GLU A 131 4.51 3.39 -17.96
C GLU A 131 4.81 3.07 -19.42
N PHE A 132 5.58 2.02 -19.66
CA PHE A 132 5.93 1.58 -20.99
C PHE A 132 4.68 1.20 -21.81
N LEU A 133 3.79 0.41 -21.22
CA LEU A 133 2.54 0.00 -21.86
C LEU A 133 1.63 1.21 -22.14
N GLU A 134 1.54 2.14 -21.19
CA GLU A 134 0.73 3.34 -21.36
C GLU A 134 1.22 4.19 -22.53
N LYS A 135 2.53 4.34 -22.68
CA LYS A 135 3.11 5.08 -23.81
C LYS A 135 2.84 4.41 -25.15
N ARG A 136 2.80 3.09 -25.19
CA ARG A 136 2.53 2.34 -26.42
C ARG A 136 1.09 2.41 -26.86
N MET A 137 0.19 2.67 -25.92
CA MET A 137 -1.25 2.75 -26.20
C MET A 137 -1.70 4.12 -26.72
N LYS A 138 -0.81 5.11 -26.65
CA LYS A 138 -1.12 6.47 -27.13
C LYS A 138 -0.79 6.65 -28.62
#